data_ac6eebf489ff289e8dd6a8a0b42e1880
#
_entry.id   ac6eebf489ff289e8dd6a8a0b42e1880
#
_cell.length_a   1.000
_cell.length_b   1.000
_cell.length_c   1.000
_cell.angle_alpha   90.00
_cell.angle_beta   90.00
_cell.angle_gamma   90.00
#
_symmetry.space_group_name_H-M   'P 1'
#
loop_
_entity.id
_entity.type
_entity.pdbx_description
1 polymer ?
#
loop_
_entity_poly.entity_id
_entity_poly.type
_entity_poly.pdbx_seq_one_letter_code
_entity_poly.pdbx_strand_id
1 'polypeptide(L)' 'MSTKKPVIIDVRDAKEFEKGHAKNSMNIPLPELENHLDEIKKIKDPIVMVCGGGTRNGKAQKFLEENGIESAAGGSWRNW' A
#
# COMPACT_ATOMS: atom_id res chain seq x y z
N MET A 1 17.69 -11.98 15.68
CA MET A 1 17.71 -11.38 14.35
C MET A 1 16.32 -10.85 14.00
N SER A 2 16.22 -9.60 13.75
CA SER A 2 14.94 -9.03 13.42
C SER A 2 14.80 -8.92 11.90
N THR A 3 13.74 -9.48 11.38
CA THR A 3 13.35 -9.29 10.01
C THR A 3 12.24 -8.25 10.01
N LYS A 4 12.47 -7.17 9.32
CA LYS A 4 11.45 -6.15 9.20
C LYS A 4 10.33 -6.66 8.31
N LYS A 5 9.11 -6.63 8.83
CA LYS A 5 7.95 -6.99 8.04
C LYS A 5 7.53 -5.77 7.24
N PRO A 6 7.14 -5.95 5.98
CA PRO A 6 6.68 -4.81 5.18
C PRO A 6 5.38 -4.25 5.74
N VAL A 7 5.21 -2.94 5.56
CA VAL A 7 3.93 -2.29 5.82
C VAL A 7 3.12 -2.42 4.54
N ILE A 8 1.98 -3.07 4.65
CA ILE A 8 1.13 -3.32 3.48
C ILE A 8 0.04 -2.26 3.43
N ILE A 9 -0.02 -1.53 2.32
CA ILE A 9 -1.05 -0.52 2.10
C ILE A 9 -1.96 -1.00 0.97
N ASP A 10 -3.23 -1.21 1.30
CA ASP A 10 -4.24 -1.64 0.35
C ASP A 10 -4.89 -0.39 -0.24
N VAL A 11 -4.74 -0.21 -1.55
CA VAL A 11 -5.25 1.00 -2.22
C VAL A 11 -6.60 0.80 -2.88
N ARG A 12 -7.30 -0.28 -2.51
CA ARG A 12 -8.66 -0.50 -2.99
C ARG A 12 -9.63 0.41 -2.24
N ASP A 13 -10.86 0.45 -2.73
CA ASP A 13 -11.91 1.18 -2.02
C ASP A 13 -12.17 0.55 -0.66
N ALA A 14 -12.64 1.36 0.28
CA ALA A 14 -12.93 0.90 1.64
C ALA A 14 -13.88 -0.28 1.67
N LYS A 15 -14.87 -0.32 0.80
CA LYS A 15 -15.83 -1.42 0.74
C LYS A 15 -15.19 -2.74 0.33
N GLU A 16 -14.23 -2.68 -0.58
CA GLU A 16 -13.48 -3.87 -0.98
C GLU A 16 -12.63 -4.37 0.20
N PHE A 17 -11.97 -3.44 0.88
CA PHE A 17 -11.12 -3.75 2.02
C PHE A 17 -11.91 -4.42 3.14
N GLU A 18 -13.12 -3.95 3.40
CA GLU A 18 -13.99 -4.53 4.43
C GLU A 18 -14.35 -5.98 4.16
N LYS A 19 -14.43 -6.36 2.91
CA LYS A 19 -14.80 -7.73 2.53
C LYS A 19 -13.66 -8.73 2.72
N GLY A 20 -12.46 -8.25 2.88
CA GLY A 20 -11.29 -9.08 3.09
C GLY A 20 -10.05 -8.29 2.72
N HIS A 21 -8.99 -8.47 3.49
CA HIS A 21 -7.72 -7.77 3.25
C HIS A 21 -6.58 -8.54 3.91
N ALA A 22 -5.37 -8.19 3.55
CA ALA A 22 -4.19 -8.83 4.12
C ALA A 22 -4.10 -8.50 5.61
N LYS A 23 -3.67 -9.46 6.39
CA LYS A 23 -3.54 -9.26 7.83
C LYS A 23 -2.60 -8.10 8.13
N ASN A 24 -3.03 -7.22 9.02
CA ASN A 24 -2.28 -6.05 9.46
C ASN A 24 -2.03 -5.01 8.36
N SER A 25 -2.77 -5.10 7.25
CA SER A 25 -2.68 -4.08 6.20
C SER A 25 -3.51 -2.86 6.58
N MET A 26 -3.15 -1.72 6.00
CA MET A 26 -3.92 -0.50 6.17
C MET A 26 -4.56 -0.13 4.85
N ASN A 27 -5.72 0.49 4.91
CA ASN A 27 -6.46 0.89 3.72
C ASN A 27 -6.29 2.38 3.47
N ILE A 28 -5.69 2.71 2.35
CA ILE A 28 -5.62 4.09 1.87
C ILE A 28 -5.99 4.02 0.39
N PRO A 29 -7.25 4.29 0.05
CA PRO A 29 -7.67 4.24 -1.35
C PRO A 29 -6.80 5.10 -2.25
N LEU A 30 -6.56 4.63 -3.46
CA LEU A 30 -5.64 5.29 -4.39
C LEU A 30 -5.85 6.80 -4.50
N PRO A 31 -7.09 7.32 -4.67
CA PRO A 31 -7.28 8.78 -4.78
C PRO A 31 -6.94 9.54 -3.51
N GLU A 32 -6.81 8.85 -2.38
CA GLU A 32 -6.54 9.50 -1.10
C GLU A 32 -5.07 9.48 -0.70
N LEU A 33 -4.22 8.82 -1.49
CA LEU A 33 -2.81 8.74 -1.16
C LEU A 33 -2.16 10.11 -0.97
N GLU A 34 -2.51 11.08 -1.79
CA GLU A 34 -1.92 12.42 -1.69
C GLU A 34 -2.21 13.08 -0.35
N ASN A 35 -3.32 12.72 0.30
CA ASN A 35 -3.68 13.29 1.60
C ASN A 35 -2.95 12.60 2.75
N HIS A 36 -2.26 11.50 2.48
CA HIS A 36 -1.58 10.70 3.48
C HIS A 36 -0.06 10.65 3.30
N LEU A 37 0.48 11.48 2.40
CA LEU A 37 1.92 11.44 2.10
C LEU A 37 2.79 11.66 3.33
N ASP A 38 2.40 12.59 4.20
CA ASP A 38 3.20 12.87 5.40
C ASP A 38 3.27 11.67 6.32
N GLU A 39 2.16 10.95 6.47
CA GLU A 39 2.12 9.73 7.29
C GLU A 39 2.98 8.64 6.67
N ILE A 40 2.87 8.47 5.35
CA ILE A 40 3.59 7.43 4.65
C ILE A 40 5.09 7.69 4.70
N LYS A 41 5.50 8.96 4.59
CA LYS A 41 6.92 9.33 4.67
C LYS A 41 7.55 8.98 6.00
N LYS A 42 6.76 8.88 7.06
CA LYS A 42 7.25 8.53 8.39
C LYS A 42 7.46 7.04 8.58
N ILE A 43 6.96 6.24 7.67
CA ILE A 43 7.13 4.78 7.74
C ILE A 43 8.57 4.44 7.41
N LYS A 44 9.23 3.74 8.34
CA LYS A 44 10.64 3.37 8.17
C LYS A 44 10.83 1.96 7.64
N ASP A 45 9.77 1.16 7.68
CA ASP A 45 9.81 -0.22 7.19
C ASP A 45 9.51 -0.24 5.68
N PRO A 46 9.87 -1.31 4.99
CA PRO A 46 9.52 -1.44 3.57
C PRO A 46 8.02 -1.31 3.36
N ILE A 47 7.61 -0.63 2.31
CA ILE A 47 6.21 -0.40 2.00
C ILE A 47 5.81 -1.19 0.75
N VAL A 48 4.71 -1.92 0.84
CA VAL A 48 4.17 -2.69 -0.27
C VAL A 48 2.75 -2.24 -0.55
N MET A 49 2.50 -1.86 -1.81
CA MET A 49 1.17 -1.42 -2.25
C MET A 49 0.45 -2.61 -2.86
N VAL A 50 -0.77 -2.88 -2.40
CA VAL A 50 -1.58 -3.98 -2.94
C VAL A 50 -2.94 -3.49 -3.40
N CYS A 51 -3.57 -4.26 -4.28
CA CYS A 51 -4.92 -4.00 -4.73
C CYS A 51 -5.61 -5.34 -5.01
N GLY A 52 -6.63 -5.36 -5.84
CA GLY A 52 -7.34 -6.61 -6.14
C GLY A 52 -6.65 -7.50 -7.17
N GLY A 53 -5.45 -7.11 -7.63
CA GLY A 53 -4.73 -7.87 -8.66
C GLY A 53 -4.63 -7.15 -9.99
N GLY A 54 -5.20 -5.94 -10.08
CA GLY A 54 -5.14 -5.12 -11.29
C GLY A 54 -3.95 -4.17 -11.29
N THR A 55 -4.18 -2.95 -11.75
CA THR A 55 -3.11 -1.96 -11.96
C THR A 55 -3.00 -0.90 -10.86
N ARG A 56 -3.94 -0.84 -9.94
CA ARG A 56 -3.95 0.19 -8.90
C ARG A 56 -2.70 0.16 -8.03
N ASN A 57 -2.19 -1.03 -7.71
CA ASN A 57 -0.98 -1.15 -6.89
C ASN A 57 0.24 -0.54 -7.60
N GLY A 58 0.37 -0.75 -8.90
CA GLY A 58 1.46 -0.18 -9.69
C GLY A 58 1.35 1.34 -9.79
N LYS A 59 0.14 1.85 -9.96
CA LYS A 59 -0.09 3.30 -10.00
C LYS A 59 0.24 3.93 -8.66
N ALA A 60 -0.11 3.25 -7.58
CA ALA A 60 0.19 3.74 -6.23
C ALA A 60 1.69 3.78 -5.98
N GLN A 61 2.38 2.72 -6.37
CA GLN A 61 3.83 2.64 -6.22
C GLN A 61 4.51 3.78 -6.99
N LYS A 62 4.08 4.01 -8.22
CA LYS A 62 4.65 5.07 -9.04
C LYS A 62 4.39 6.45 -8.44
N PHE A 63 3.19 6.66 -7.91
CA PHE A 63 2.84 7.93 -7.27
C PHE A 63 3.74 8.22 -6.06
N LEU A 64 3.98 7.20 -5.24
CA LEU A 64 4.87 7.38 -4.08
C LEU A 64 6.30 7.64 -4.53
N GLU A 65 6.77 6.95 -5.57
CA GLU A 65 8.10 7.17 -6.11
C GLU A 65 8.28 8.61 -6.58
N GLU A 66 7.28 9.15 -7.25
CA GLU A 66 7.30 10.55 -7.71
C GLU A 66 7.34 11.54 -6.55
N ASN A 67 6.94 11.10 -5.37
CA ASN A 67 6.96 11.93 -4.16
C ASN A 67 8.11 11.57 -3.22
N GLY A 68 9.11 10.86 -3.74
CA GLY A 68 10.31 10.55 -2.97
C GLY A 68 10.17 9.41 -1.97
N ILE A 69 9.14 8.59 -2.12
CA ILE A 69 8.87 7.47 -1.20
C ILE A 69 9.09 6.16 -1.94
N GLU A 70 10.02 5.34 -1.45
CA GLU A 70 10.24 4.02 -2.01
C GLU A 70 9.15 3.06 -1.57
N SER A 71 8.64 2.27 -2.51
CA SER A 71 7.67 1.23 -2.21
C SER A 71 7.73 0.18 -3.32
N ALA A 72 7.04 -0.93 -3.09
CA ALA A 72 6.96 -1.99 -4.09
C ALA A 72 5.49 -2.20 -4.47
N ALA A 73 5.26 -2.59 -5.71
CA ALA A 73 3.93 -2.99 -6.16
C ALA A 73 3.78 -4.48 -5.85
N GLY A 74 2.89 -4.81 -4.92
CA GLY A 74 2.74 -6.17 -4.41
C GLY A 74 1.70 -7.03 -5.10
N GLY A 75 0.96 -6.45 -6.05
CA GLY A 75 -0.07 -7.18 -6.75
C GLY A 75 -1.33 -7.36 -5.93
N SER A 76 -1.87 -8.58 -5.92
CA SER A 76 -3.09 -8.87 -5.19
C SER A 76 -2.84 -8.94 -3.69
N TRP A 77 -3.78 -8.37 -2.91
CA TRP A 77 -3.73 -8.44 -1.47
C TRP A 77 -3.76 -9.89 -0.95
N ARG A 78 -4.29 -10.80 -1.77
CA ARG A 78 -4.39 -12.23 -1.40
C ARG A 78 -3.04 -12.92 -1.28
N ASN A 79 -2.01 -12.30 -1.83
CA ASN A 79 -0.65 -12.85 -1.77
C ASN A 79 0.10 -12.46 -0.49
N TRP A 80 -0.54 -11.69 0.38
CA TRP A 80 0.11 -11.13 1.58
C TRP A 80 -0.58 -11.44 2.92
#